data_9f668e213418ce34f9c3b042bbef07ed
#
_entry.id   9f668e213418ce34f9c3b042bbef07ed
#
_cell.length_a   1.000
_cell.length_b   1.000
_cell.length_c   1.000
_cell.angle_alpha   90.00
_cell.angle_beta   90.00
_cell.angle_gamma   90.00
#
_symmetry.space_group_name_H-M   'P 1'
#
loop_
_entity.id
_entity.type
_entity.pdbx_description
1 polymer ?
#
loop_
_entity_poly.entity_id
_entity_poly.type
_entity_poly.pdbx_seq_one_letter_code
_entity_poly.pdbx_strand_id
1 'polypeptide(L)'
;MTLNRGLAATAWILCVIGAARVTGYGQTPETDVPYTIPVNVEEVNLTFSVKDEVGRWIDDLQLPDLRLLDNGKKPLKVLSFQKLTNLPVHAGILVDTSRSMVHDMPRNRLIVSEMAEHVLRSGSDEAFVMQFDFQARIKQDWTRDSAALTASMNGVAKDWRSRLGGTGVFDSIYIACRDQFGGAASGRTGNFILLFSDGLDNESHARMEDVINRCQQSHTSIYVFSDEPKPSYEEGQKVLQELAAKSGGRVLYDQGKGQLENLRLIEGDVRNQYEVVYKPLNLKADGVFHRIKLDCPHRTAFFDVRTGYYAHR
;
A
#
# COMPACT_ATOMS: atom_id res chain seq x y z
N MET A 1 -56.79 41.74 -31.20
CA MET A 1 -57.01 42.08 -32.61
C MET A 1 -56.53 40.89 -33.42
N THR A 2 -57.54 40.22 -34.01
CA THR A 2 -57.63 39.40 -35.24
C THR A 2 -56.63 38.24 -35.38
N LEU A 3 -57.04 36.96 -35.19
CA LEU A 3 -57.81 36.02 -36.10
C LEU A 3 -57.16 35.81 -37.47
N ASN A 4 -56.79 34.56 -37.77
CA ASN A 4 -57.33 33.73 -38.86
C ASN A 4 -56.56 32.37 -38.86
N ARG A 5 -57.09 31.25 -38.66
CA ARG A 5 -58.00 30.30 -39.34
C ARG A 5 -57.58 30.00 -40.79
N GLY A 6 -57.27 28.78 -41.09
CA GLY A 6 -57.19 28.17 -42.41
C GLY A 6 -57.25 26.67 -42.34
N LEU A 7 -58.35 26.11 -42.68
CA LEU A 7 -58.75 24.71 -42.76
C LEU A 7 -58.30 24.09 -44.10
N ALA A 8 -58.42 22.75 -44.13
CA ALA A 8 -58.71 21.82 -45.22
C ALA A 8 -57.48 21.15 -45.87
N ALA A 9 -57.45 19.92 -46.29
CA ALA A 9 -58.50 18.96 -46.54
C ALA A 9 -57.89 17.54 -46.66
N THR A 10 -58.71 16.61 -46.39
CA THR A 10 -58.68 15.16 -46.59
C THR A 10 -58.25 14.66 -47.98
N ALA A 11 -57.47 13.58 -48.05
CA ALA A 11 -57.53 12.64 -49.15
C ALA A 11 -57.21 11.22 -48.65
N TRP A 12 -58.23 10.38 -48.76
CA TRP A 12 -58.20 8.94 -48.60
C TRP A 12 -57.66 8.27 -49.83
N ILE A 13 -56.65 7.40 -49.76
CA ILE A 13 -56.43 6.41 -50.81
C ILE A 13 -56.32 5.05 -50.10
N LEU A 14 -57.33 4.25 -50.29
CA LEU A 14 -57.33 2.81 -50.10
C LEU A 14 -56.45 2.14 -51.13
N CYS A 15 -55.46 1.35 -50.73
CA CYS A 15 -54.97 0.27 -51.59
C CYS A 15 -54.92 -1.01 -50.76
N VAL A 16 -55.83 -1.91 -51.10
CA VAL A 16 -55.81 -3.31 -50.70
C VAL A 16 -54.82 -4.01 -51.64
N ILE A 17 -53.90 -4.78 -51.13
CA ILE A 17 -53.33 -5.93 -51.89
C ILE A 17 -52.51 -6.81 -50.88
N GLY A 18 -52.88 -8.07 -50.81
CA GLY A 18 -51.99 -9.21 -50.88
C GLY A 18 -51.34 -9.69 -49.53
N ALA A 19 -52.02 -10.63 -48.91
CA ALA A 19 -51.39 -11.48 -47.92
C ALA A 19 -50.39 -12.44 -48.58
N ALA A 20 -49.10 -12.22 -48.36
CA ALA A 20 -48.07 -13.23 -48.51
C ALA A 20 -47.62 -13.71 -47.11
N ARG A 21 -47.97 -14.94 -46.77
CA ARG A 21 -47.44 -15.63 -45.60
C ARG A 21 -45.98 -15.97 -45.87
N VAL A 22 -45.06 -15.22 -45.24
CA VAL A 22 -43.67 -15.62 -45.10
C VAL A 22 -43.55 -16.31 -43.75
N THR A 23 -43.35 -17.61 -43.76
CA THR A 23 -42.94 -18.39 -42.59
C THR A 23 -41.49 -17.99 -42.28
N GLY A 24 -41.32 -17.00 -41.44
CA GLY A 24 -40.00 -16.66 -40.86
C GLY A 24 -39.68 -17.66 -39.76
N TYR A 25 -38.61 -18.43 -39.97
CA TYR A 25 -37.94 -19.15 -38.89
C TYR A 25 -37.52 -18.14 -37.85
N GLY A 26 -38.10 -18.22 -36.67
CA GLY A 26 -37.69 -17.43 -35.50
C GLY A 26 -36.30 -17.85 -35.10
N GLN A 27 -35.31 -16.98 -35.34
CA GLN A 27 -34.06 -17.01 -34.60
C GLN A 27 -34.38 -16.50 -33.21
N THR A 28 -34.27 -17.38 -32.23
CA THR A 28 -34.20 -16.98 -30.82
C THR A 28 -32.99 -16.06 -30.64
N PRO A 29 -33.14 -14.89 -30.03
CA PRO A 29 -31.97 -14.10 -29.69
C PRO A 29 -31.11 -14.91 -28.72
N GLU A 30 -29.93 -15.24 -29.19
CA GLU A 30 -28.83 -15.74 -28.34
C GLU A 30 -28.59 -14.65 -27.31
N THR A 31 -29.04 -14.89 -26.08
CA THR A 31 -28.70 -14.05 -24.95
C THR A 31 -27.21 -14.17 -24.75
N ASP A 32 -26.47 -13.16 -25.19
CA ASP A 32 -25.07 -12.95 -24.88
C ASP A 32 -24.95 -12.79 -23.36
N VAL A 33 -24.84 -13.91 -22.66
CA VAL A 33 -24.50 -13.93 -21.23
C VAL A 33 -23.04 -13.51 -21.19
N PRO A 34 -22.71 -12.33 -20.61
CA PRO A 34 -21.32 -11.92 -20.52
C PRO A 34 -20.59 -12.99 -19.71
N TYR A 35 -19.76 -13.77 -20.42
CA TYR A 35 -18.89 -14.76 -19.81
C TYR A 35 -17.80 -14.01 -19.06
N THR A 36 -18.05 -13.76 -17.78
CA THR A 36 -17.05 -13.23 -16.87
C THR A 36 -16.11 -14.38 -16.55
N ILE A 37 -14.95 -14.40 -17.22
CA ILE A 37 -13.85 -15.27 -16.80
C ILE A 37 -13.42 -14.74 -15.43
N PRO A 38 -13.59 -15.50 -14.34
CA PRO A 38 -13.00 -15.11 -13.08
C PRO A 38 -11.49 -15.16 -13.29
N VAL A 39 -10.84 -14.02 -13.38
CA VAL A 39 -9.38 -13.93 -13.35
C VAL A 39 -9.00 -14.22 -11.91
N ASN A 40 -8.84 -15.49 -11.58
CA ASN A 40 -8.16 -15.89 -10.35
C ASN A 40 -6.72 -15.40 -10.49
N VAL A 41 -6.38 -14.31 -9.80
CA VAL A 41 -5.01 -13.85 -9.67
C VAL A 41 -4.28 -14.86 -8.79
N GLU A 42 -3.77 -15.91 -9.43
CA GLU A 42 -3.02 -16.99 -8.78
C GLU A 42 -1.53 -16.65 -8.62
N GLU A 43 -1.20 -15.35 -8.57
CA GLU A 43 0.19 -14.90 -8.60
C GLU A 43 0.50 -14.08 -7.36
N VAL A 44 1.68 -14.31 -6.80
CA VAL A 44 2.22 -13.52 -5.70
C VAL A 44 3.33 -12.65 -6.25
N ASN A 45 3.16 -11.34 -6.14
CA ASN A 45 4.21 -10.37 -6.38
C ASN A 45 4.90 -10.06 -5.06
N LEU A 46 6.21 -10.26 -4.99
CA LEU A 46 7.03 -10.09 -3.81
C LEU A 46 8.19 -9.14 -4.11
N THR A 47 8.23 -8.00 -3.44
CA THR A 47 9.35 -7.09 -3.45
C THR A 47 10.19 -7.26 -2.19
N PHE A 48 11.51 -7.13 -2.30
CA PHE A 48 12.43 -7.26 -1.17
C PHE A 48 13.75 -6.54 -1.45
N SER A 49 14.45 -6.13 -0.41
CA SER A 49 15.85 -5.75 -0.47
C SER A 49 16.73 -6.82 0.18
N VAL A 50 18.01 -6.84 -0.13
CA VAL A 50 18.93 -7.86 0.36
C VAL A 50 20.30 -7.25 0.66
N LYS A 51 20.88 -7.63 1.81
CA LYS A 51 22.18 -7.14 2.30
C LYS A 51 23.12 -8.28 2.62
N ASP A 52 24.43 -7.98 2.54
CA ASP A 52 25.50 -8.89 2.99
C ASP A 52 25.69 -8.82 4.52
N GLU A 53 26.67 -9.56 5.02
CA GLU A 53 27.03 -9.64 6.45
C GLU A 53 27.46 -8.30 7.06
N VAL A 54 27.95 -7.38 6.25
CA VAL A 54 28.38 -6.05 6.69
C VAL A 54 27.36 -4.95 6.39
N GLY A 55 26.14 -5.35 6.00
CA GLY A 55 25.01 -4.44 5.79
C GLY A 55 25.00 -3.71 4.45
N ARG A 56 25.85 -4.09 3.48
CA ARG A 56 25.84 -3.50 2.12
C ARG A 56 24.77 -4.18 1.28
N TRP A 57 24.04 -3.39 0.50
CA TRP A 57 23.04 -3.95 -0.44
C TRP A 57 23.72 -4.83 -1.48
N ILE A 58 23.17 -6.04 -1.65
CA ILE A 58 23.56 -6.96 -2.71
C ILE A 58 22.83 -6.55 -3.96
N ASP A 59 23.55 -6.25 -5.02
CA ASP A 59 23.01 -5.72 -6.27
C ASP A 59 23.19 -6.64 -7.47
N ASP A 60 23.80 -7.80 -7.27
CA ASP A 60 24.15 -8.80 -8.29
C ASP A 60 23.38 -10.13 -8.14
N LEU A 61 22.32 -10.18 -7.27
CA LEU A 61 21.55 -11.39 -7.06
C LEU A 61 20.85 -11.84 -8.34
N GLN A 62 20.98 -13.13 -8.65
CA GLN A 62 20.31 -13.78 -9.78
C GLN A 62 19.27 -14.78 -9.29
N LEU A 63 18.29 -15.11 -10.12
CA LEU A 63 17.24 -16.06 -9.74
C LEU A 63 17.78 -17.43 -9.26
N PRO A 64 18.84 -18.03 -9.84
CA PRO A 64 19.42 -19.27 -9.35
C PRO A 64 20.00 -19.19 -7.94
N ASP A 65 20.40 -17.99 -7.49
CA ASP A 65 20.93 -17.78 -6.13
C ASP A 65 19.83 -17.75 -5.07
N LEU A 66 18.59 -17.51 -5.49
CA LEU A 66 17.46 -17.33 -4.60
C LEU A 66 16.73 -18.64 -4.32
N ARG A 67 16.60 -18.98 -3.05
CA ARG A 67 15.67 -20.03 -2.59
C ARG A 67 14.44 -19.38 -1.99
N LEU A 68 13.30 -19.52 -2.69
CA LEU A 68 11.99 -19.03 -2.25
C LEU A 68 11.14 -20.22 -1.81
N LEU A 69 10.54 -20.09 -0.63
CA LEU A 69 9.57 -21.04 -0.09
C LEU A 69 8.29 -20.31 0.30
N ASP A 70 7.15 -20.88 -0.07
CA ASP A 70 5.80 -20.48 0.30
C ASP A 70 5.18 -21.62 1.12
N ASN A 71 4.84 -21.36 2.40
CA ASN A 71 4.42 -22.39 3.35
C ASN A 71 5.37 -23.60 3.38
N GLY A 72 6.68 -23.33 3.29
CA GLY A 72 7.73 -24.36 3.30
C GLY A 72 7.89 -25.14 2.00
N LYS A 73 7.15 -24.83 0.95
CA LYS A 73 7.20 -25.48 -0.35
C LYS A 73 7.76 -24.55 -1.43
N LYS A 74 8.45 -25.12 -2.41
CA LYS A 74 8.84 -24.35 -3.60
C LYS A 74 7.60 -23.91 -4.38
N PRO A 75 7.61 -22.72 -4.99
CA PRO A 75 6.53 -22.32 -5.89
C PRO A 75 6.38 -23.26 -7.07
N LEU A 76 5.17 -23.33 -7.63
CA LEU A 76 4.91 -24.09 -8.86
C LEU A 76 5.78 -23.55 -10.02
N LYS A 77 5.86 -22.23 -10.13
CA LYS A 77 6.61 -21.56 -11.18
C LYS A 77 6.97 -20.13 -10.74
N VAL A 78 8.20 -19.70 -11.02
CA VAL A 78 8.58 -18.30 -11.02
C VAL A 78 8.27 -17.72 -12.41
N LEU A 79 7.52 -16.63 -12.43
CA LEU A 79 7.05 -15.97 -13.66
C LEU A 79 8.01 -14.87 -14.10
N SER A 80 8.51 -14.09 -13.14
CA SER A 80 9.49 -13.04 -13.39
C SER A 80 10.40 -12.85 -12.20
N PHE A 81 11.61 -12.40 -12.46
CA PHE A 81 12.58 -11.94 -11.47
C PHE A 81 13.31 -10.74 -12.06
N GLN A 82 13.36 -9.64 -11.34
CA GLN A 82 14.02 -8.44 -11.82
C GLN A 82 14.56 -7.60 -10.67
N LYS A 83 15.63 -6.85 -10.98
CA LYS A 83 16.20 -5.86 -10.10
C LYS A 83 15.53 -4.51 -10.38
N LEU A 84 15.12 -3.83 -9.32
CA LEU A 84 14.55 -2.49 -9.34
C LEU A 84 15.52 -1.56 -8.63
N THR A 85 16.15 -0.64 -9.38
CA THR A 85 17.17 0.25 -8.84
C THR A 85 16.76 1.70 -8.97
N ASN A 86 17.18 2.50 -7.98
CA ASN A 86 16.99 3.95 -8.00
C ASN A 86 15.52 4.39 -8.15
N LEU A 87 14.60 3.62 -7.57
CA LEU A 87 13.17 3.92 -7.63
C LEU A 87 12.88 5.32 -7.08
N PRO A 88 11.96 6.07 -7.70
CA PRO A 88 11.31 7.19 -7.04
C PRO A 88 10.65 6.73 -5.74
N VAL A 89 10.65 7.59 -4.75
CA VAL A 89 10.07 7.30 -3.43
C VAL A 89 8.74 8.01 -3.27
N HIS A 90 7.74 7.26 -2.82
CA HIS A 90 6.47 7.78 -2.36
C HIS A 90 6.32 7.46 -0.87
N ALA A 91 6.36 8.49 -0.04
CA ALA A 91 6.34 8.36 1.41
C ALA A 91 5.04 8.88 2.03
N GLY A 92 4.37 8.07 2.84
CA GLY A 92 3.28 8.50 3.69
C GLY A 92 3.77 8.70 5.13
N ILE A 93 3.68 9.90 5.65
CA ILE A 93 4.07 10.22 7.03
C ILE A 93 2.80 10.21 7.88
N LEU A 94 2.62 9.15 8.67
CA LEU A 94 1.45 8.98 9.54
C LEU A 94 1.83 9.27 10.98
N VAL A 95 1.17 10.25 11.58
CA VAL A 95 1.49 10.73 12.93
C VAL A 95 0.30 10.56 13.84
N ASP A 96 0.46 9.66 14.80
CA ASP A 96 -0.47 9.48 15.89
C ASP A 96 -0.47 10.74 16.78
N THR A 97 -1.64 11.32 16.98
CA THR A 97 -1.83 12.50 17.81
C THR A 97 -2.66 12.21 19.06
N SER A 98 -2.74 10.94 19.45
CA SER A 98 -3.29 10.51 20.73
C SER A 98 -2.50 11.12 21.90
N ARG A 99 -3.10 11.08 23.07
CA ARG A 99 -2.52 11.74 24.26
C ARG A 99 -1.16 11.18 24.65
N SER A 100 -0.94 9.89 24.48
CA SER A 100 0.33 9.22 24.77
C SER A 100 1.48 9.75 23.92
N MET A 101 1.19 10.07 22.64
CA MET A 101 2.20 10.48 21.64
C MET A 101 2.62 11.95 21.69
N VAL A 102 1.99 12.78 22.56
CA VAL A 102 2.26 14.23 22.56
C VAL A 102 3.72 14.56 22.91
N HIS A 103 4.33 13.76 23.78
CA HIS A 103 5.71 13.96 24.21
C HIS A 103 6.72 13.75 23.07
N ASP A 104 6.38 12.92 22.08
CA ASP A 104 7.25 12.57 20.96
C ASP A 104 7.18 13.56 19.79
N MET A 105 6.24 14.49 19.81
CA MET A 105 6.05 15.46 18.71
C MET A 105 7.31 16.25 18.35
N PRO A 106 8.16 16.75 19.28
CA PRO A 106 9.39 17.43 18.91
C PRO A 106 10.36 16.53 18.15
N ARG A 107 10.51 15.28 18.59
CA ARG A 107 11.36 14.27 17.94
C ARG A 107 10.80 13.92 16.56
N ASN A 108 9.50 13.66 16.44
CA ASN A 108 8.85 13.31 15.20
C ASN A 108 8.98 14.43 14.14
N ARG A 109 8.88 15.70 14.55
CA ARG A 109 9.15 16.85 13.66
C ARG A 109 10.58 16.89 13.15
N LEU A 110 11.55 16.60 14.01
CA LEU A 110 12.96 16.54 13.61
C LEU A 110 13.19 15.43 12.58
N ILE A 111 12.66 14.22 12.82
CA ILE A 111 12.79 13.10 11.89
C ILE A 111 12.19 13.44 10.52
N VAL A 112 11.03 14.07 10.48
CA VAL A 112 10.39 14.46 9.23
C VAL A 112 11.19 15.55 8.51
N SER A 113 11.77 16.51 9.24
CA SER A 113 12.67 17.52 8.66
C SER A 113 13.92 16.89 8.05
N GLU A 114 14.58 15.99 8.77
CA GLU A 114 15.74 15.26 8.26
C GLU A 114 15.40 14.41 7.03
N MET A 115 14.23 13.75 7.02
CA MET A 115 13.76 13.00 5.85
C MET A 115 13.55 13.93 4.65
N ALA A 116 12.87 15.06 4.84
CA ALA A 116 12.56 16.01 3.78
C ALA A 116 13.82 16.67 3.18
N GLU A 117 14.85 16.90 3.99
CA GLU A 117 16.08 17.59 3.59
C GLU A 117 17.15 16.65 3.04
N HIS A 118 17.24 15.41 3.57
CA HIS A 118 18.39 14.54 3.33
C HIS A 118 18.07 13.22 2.62
N VAL A 119 16.78 12.84 2.54
CA VAL A 119 16.34 11.56 1.99
C VAL A 119 15.50 11.74 0.73
N LEU A 120 14.55 12.65 0.74
CA LEU A 120 13.70 12.89 -0.42
C LEU A 120 14.47 13.65 -1.52
N ARG A 121 14.46 13.12 -2.73
CA ARG A 121 15.10 13.74 -3.89
C ARG A 121 14.18 14.73 -4.56
N SER A 122 14.67 15.95 -4.72
CA SER A 122 13.95 16.99 -5.46
C SER A 122 13.58 16.52 -6.87
N GLY A 123 12.32 16.68 -7.23
CA GLY A 123 11.81 16.40 -8.57
C GLY A 123 11.38 14.96 -8.86
N SER A 124 11.78 13.96 -8.05
CA SER A 124 11.39 12.57 -8.28
C SER A 124 10.54 11.98 -7.16
N ASP A 125 10.75 12.42 -5.94
CA ASP A 125 10.14 11.82 -4.76
C ASP A 125 9.00 12.71 -4.25
N GLU A 126 7.98 12.07 -3.69
CA GLU A 126 6.82 12.76 -3.14
C GLU A 126 6.50 12.21 -1.75
N ALA A 127 5.96 13.07 -0.90
CA ALA A 127 5.46 12.65 0.39
C ALA A 127 4.16 13.37 0.75
N PHE A 128 3.35 12.74 1.60
CA PHE A 128 2.20 13.37 2.25
C PHE A 128 2.31 13.25 3.76
N VAL A 129 1.60 14.10 4.49
CA VAL A 129 1.49 14.03 5.94
C VAL A 129 0.04 13.83 6.34
N MET A 130 -0.22 12.80 7.11
CA MET A 130 -1.51 12.48 7.70
C MET A 130 -1.36 12.43 9.23
N GLN A 131 -2.18 13.16 9.95
CA GLN A 131 -2.33 12.96 11.39
C GLN A 131 -3.55 12.11 11.67
N PHE A 132 -3.51 11.36 12.75
CA PHE A 132 -4.66 10.59 13.19
C PHE A 132 -4.77 10.53 14.73
N ASP A 133 -5.99 10.36 15.15
CA ASP A 133 -6.46 9.95 16.46
C ASP A 133 -7.53 8.85 16.22
N PHE A 134 -8.79 9.05 16.60
CA PHE A 134 -9.90 8.21 16.15
C PHE A 134 -10.31 8.50 14.69
N GLN A 135 -9.73 9.51 14.05
CA GLN A 135 -9.95 9.89 12.65
C GLN A 135 -8.65 10.28 11.97
N ALA A 136 -8.47 9.79 10.74
CA ALA A 136 -7.36 10.20 9.88
C ALA A 136 -7.67 11.53 9.15
N ARG A 137 -6.68 12.43 9.08
CA ARG A 137 -6.78 13.74 8.42
C ARG A 137 -5.50 14.09 7.71
N ILE A 138 -5.58 14.39 6.42
CA ILE A 138 -4.45 14.90 5.65
C ILE A 138 -4.08 16.29 6.16
N LYS A 139 -2.83 16.48 6.47
CA LYS A 139 -2.22 17.77 6.85
C LYS A 139 -1.47 18.41 5.70
N GLN A 140 -0.85 17.59 4.88
CA GLN A 140 -0.20 17.94 3.64
C GLN A 140 -0.47 16.84 2.64
N ASP A 141 -1.08 17.18 1.53
CA ASP A 141 -1.25 16.24 0.40
C ASP A 141 0.08 16.01 -0.30
N TRP A 142 0.14 15.08 -1.26
CA TRP A 142 1.35 14.76 -1.99
C TRP A 142 2.11 16.00 -2.43
N THR A 143 3.35 16.09 -2.04
CA THR A 143 4.23 17.22 -2.38
C THR A 143 5.67 16.78 -2.56
N ARG A 144 6.39 17.51 -3.41
CA ARG A 144 7.86 17.45 -3.61
C ARG A 144 8.59 18.57 -2.85
N ASP A 145 7.85 19.41 -2.20
CA ASP A 145 8.39 20.57 -1.48
C ASP A 145 8.73 20.18 -0.03
N SER A 146 10.03 20.05 0.25
CA SER A 146 10.54 19.76 1.59
C SER A 146 10.13 20.78 2.63
N ALA A 147 10.03 22.07 2.25
CA ALA A 147 9.61 23.11 3.16
C ALA A 147 8.12 22.98 3.53
N ALA A 148 7.27 22.62 2.58
CA ALA A 148 5.85 22.36 2.82
C ALA A 148 5.65 21.17 3.76
N LEU A 149 6.41 20.08 3.58
CA LEU A 149 6.38 18.91 4.49
C LEU A 149 6.76 19.31 5.91
N THR A 150 7.90 19.97 6.08
CA THR A 150 8.39 20.41 7.41
C THR A 150 7.40 21.38 8.06
N ALA A 151 6.87 22.35 7.30
CA ALA A 151 5.89 23.32 7.80
C ALA A 151 4.59 22.66 8.25
N SER A 152 4.13 21.62 7.55
CA SER A 152 2.89 20.89 7.89
C SER A 152 2.95 20.25 9.27
N MET A 153 4.14 19.76 9.68
CA MET A 153 4.37 19.17 10.99
C MET A 153 4.14 20.16 12.14
N ASN A 154 4.26 21.46 11.91
CA ASN A 154 3.94 22.49 12.91
C ASN A 154 2.44 22.56 13.22
N GLY A 155 1.60 22.09 12.30
CA GLY A 155 0.14 22.01 12.46
C GLY A 155 -0.35 20.69 13.07
N VAL A 156 0.53 19.69 13.18
CA VAL A 156 0.20 18.39 13.77
C VAL A 156 0.04 18.52 15.28
N ALA A 157 -0.98 17.89 15.83
CA ALA A 157 -1.28 17.81 17.27
C ALA A 157 -1.54 19.19 17.97
N LYS A 158 -1.83 20.27 17.24
CA LYS A 158 -2.13 21.58 17.89
C LYS A 158 -3.31 21.52 18.86
N ASP A 159 -4.32 20.72 18.55
CA ASP A 159 -5.58 20.66 19.31
C ASP A 159 -5.72 19.40 20.18
N TRP A 160 -4.60 18.75 20.52
CA TRP A 160 -4.62 17.49 21.25
C TRP A 160 -5.38 17.53 22.57
N ARG A 161 -5.38 18.70 23.27
CA ARG A 161 -6.06 18.88 24.57
C ARG A 161 -7.57 18.84 24.49
N SER A 162 -8.15 19.16 23.35
CA SER A 162 -9.59 19.14 23.11
C SER A 162 -10.08 17.78 22.56
N ARG A 163 -9.18 16.84 22.29
CA ARG A 163 -9.51 15.56 21.71
C ARG A 163 -9.81 14.55 22.80
N LEU A 164 -11.05 14.16 22.86
CA LEU A 164 -11.57 13.07 23.68
C LEU A 164 -11.88 11.93 22.70
N GLY A 165 -11.03 10.92 22.67
CA GLY A 165 -11.22 9.77 21.78
C GLY A 165 -10.03 8.82 21.85
N GLY A 166 -10.24 7.62 21.33
CA GLY A 166 -9.20 6.61 21.21
C GLY A 166 -8.33 6.82 19.99
N THR A 167 -7.62 5.77 19.61
CA THR A 167 -6.66 5.76 18.51
C THR A 167 -7.06 4.68 17.51
N GLY A 168 -7.21 5.06 16.23
CA GLY A 168 -7.50 4.17 15.11
C GLY A 168 -6.27 3.96 14.25
N VAL A 169 -5.29 3.21 14.72
CA VAL A 169 -4.03 2.91 14.00
C VAL A 169 -4.32 2.14 12.73
N PHE A 170 -5.12 1.07 12.83
CA PHE A 170 -5.43 0.21 11.69
C PHE A 170 -6.25 0.95 10.63
N ASP A 171 -7.31 1.66 11.04
CA ASP A 171 -8.13 2.44 10.11
C ASP A 171 -7.29 3.49 9.36
N SER A 172 -6.37 4.16 10.06
CA SER A 172 -5.52 5.20 9.47
C SER A 172 -4.54 4.65 8.45
N ILE A 173 -3.90 3.53 8.74
CA ILE A 173 -3.01 2.85 7.78
C ILE A 173 -3.82 2.31 6.60
N TYR A 174 -4.98 1.70 6.86
CA TYR A 174 -5.87 1.19 5.82
C TYR A 174 -6.29 2.31 4.85
N ILE A 175 -6.73 3.46 5.38
CA ILE A 175 -7.10 4.65 4.59
C ILE A 175 -5.91 5.14 3.77
N ALA A 176 -4.72 5.24 4.37
CA ALA A 176 -3.52 5.65 3.66
C ALA A 176 -3.20 4.70 2.48
N CYS A 177 -3.17 3.38 2.73
CA CYS A 177 -2.90 2.39 1.68
C CYS A 177 -4.00 2.36 0.60
N ARG A 178 -5.28 2.63 0.96
CA ARG A 178 -6.39 2.65 0.01
C ARG A 178 -6.44 3.92 -0.83
N ASP A 179 -6.36 5.07 -0.18
CA ASP A 179 -6.72 6.36 -0.80
C ASP A 179 -5.49 7.11 -1.31
N GLN A 180 -4.35 6.99 -0.63
CA GLN A 180 -3.14 7.69 -1.01
C GLN A 180 -2.24 6.85 -1.92
N PHE A 181 -2.05 5.56 -1.62
CA PHE A 181 -1.22 4.68 -2.43
C PHE A 181 -2.00 3.83 -3.45
N GLY A 182 -3.34 3.72 -3.31
CA GLY A 182 -4.19 2.89 -4.17
C GLY A 182 -4.51 3.47 -5.55
N GLY A 183 -4.25 4.73 -5.78
CA GLY A 183 -4.42 5.40 -7.07
C GLY A 183 -3.26 5.10 -7.99
N ALA A 184 -3.22 3.90 -8.53
CA ALA A 184 -2.31 3.41 -9.56
C ALA A 184 -1.25 4.42 -10.00
N ALA A 185 -0.15 4.51 -9.32
CA ALA A 185 1.05 5.02 -9.93
C ALA A 185 1.37 4.08 -11.09
N SER A 186 1.17 4.54 -12.32
CA SER A 186 1.50 3.80 -13.54
C SER A 186 3.01 3.56 -13.68
N GLY A 187 3.78 3.89 -12.65
CA GLY A 187 5.23 3.72 -12.55
C GLY A 187 5.60 2.90 -11.32
N ARG A 188 6.75 2.23 -11.39
CA ARG A 188 7.34 1.55 -10.25
C ARG A 188 7.92 2.58 -9.30
N THR A 189 7.47 2.55 -8.06
CA THR A 189 7.87 3.44 -6.97
C THR A 189 8.21 2.64 -5.73
N GLY A 190 9.11 3.15 -4.91
CA GLY A 190 9.36 2.63 -3.57
C GLY A 190 8.35 3.25 -2.60
N ASN A 191 7.21 2.58 -2.40
CA ASN A 191 6.15 3.06 -1.54
C ASN A 191 6.39 2.65 -0.09
N PHE A 192 6.30 3.59 0.83
CA PHE A 192 6.34 3.26 2.25
C PHE A 192 5.55 4.23 3.12
N ILE A 193 5.14 3.72 4.27
CA ILE A 193 4.61 4.50 5.38
C ILE A 193 5.69 4.65 6.44
N LEU A 194 5.91 5.88 6.90
CA LEU A 194 6.65 6.21 8.09
C LEU A 194 5.63 6.46 9.21
N LEU A 195 5.54 5.51 10.15
CA LEU A 195 4.55 5.52 11.21
C LEU A 195 5.17 5.96 12.53
N PHE A 196 4.53 6.95 13.16
CA PHE A 196 4.82 7.41 14.52
C PHE A 196 3.60 7.11 15.39
N SER A 197 3.67 6.05 16.18
CA SER A 197 2.59 5.60 17.08
C SER A 197 3.16 4.67 18.16
N ASP A 198 2.49 4.57 19.30
CA ASP A 198 2.76 3.56 20.33
C ASP A 198 2.10 2.20 20.00
N GLY A 199 1.30 2.13 18.96
CA GLY A 199 0.65 0.91 18.47
C GLY A 199 -0.60 0.49 19.25
N LEU A 200 -1.06 1.29 20.20
CA LEU A 200 -2.29 1.03 20.94
C LEU A 200 -3.49 1.44 20.09
N ASP A 201 -4.25 0.44 19.64
CA ASP A 201 -5.46 0.62 18.83
C ASP A 201 -6.70 0.23 19.64
N ASN A 202 -7.65 1.14 19.75
CA ASN A 202 -8.90 0.91 20.49
C ASN A 202 -10.16 1.45 19.77
N GLU A 203 -10.02 2.02 18.57
CA GLU A 203 -11.13 2.62 17.84
C GLU A 203 -11.24 2.13 16.39
N SER A 204 -10.28 1.35 15.88
CA SER A 204 -10.33 0.88 14.50
C SER A 204 -11.43 -0.15 14.26
N HIS A 205 -12.03 -0.06 13.07
CA HIS A 205 -12.96 -1.04 12.54
C HIS A 205 -12.21 -2.08 11.67
N ALA A 206 -11.16 -1.66 10.99
CA ALA A 206 -10.29 -2.54 10.22
C ALA A 206 -9.49 -3.45 11.16
N ARG A 207 -9.29 -4.70 10.75
CA ARG A 207 -8.41 -5.63 11.44
C ARG A 207 -7.01 -5.56 10.84
N MET A 208 -6.01 -6.02 11.57
CA MET A 208 -4.64 -6.09 11.08
C MET A 208 -4.53 -6.79 9.72
N GLU A 209 -5.30 -7.86 9.53
CA GLU A 209 -5.37 -8.59 8.26
C GLU A 209 -5.79 -7.69 7.10
N ASP A 210 -6.83 -6.88 7.29
CA ASP A 210 -7.36 -5.97 6.28
C ASP A 210 -6.32 -4.91 5.90
N VAL A 211 -5.63 -4.38 6.91
CA VAL A 211 -4.53 -3.41 6.74
C VAL A 211 -3.38 -4.01 5.92
N ILE A 212 -2.90 -5.18 6.34
CA ILE A 212 -1.79 -5.86 5.66
C ILE A 212 -2.13 -6.15 4.20
N ASN A 213 -3.32 -6.69 3.94
CA ASN A 213 -3.78 -6.95 2.58
C ASN A 213 -3.80 -5.67 1.74
N ARG A 214 -4.32 -4.59 2.30
CA ARG A 214 -4.44 -3.33 1.57
C ARG A 214 -3.08 -2.72 1.25
N CYS A 215 -2.16 -2.72 2.22
CA CYS A 215 -0.80 -2.23 2.01
C CYS A 215 -0.01 -3.10 1.02
N GLN A 216 -0.21 -4.43 1.06
CA GLN A 216 0.41 -5.33 0.08
C GLN A 216 -0.12 -5.12 -1.34
N GLN A 217 -1.41 -4.84 -1.51
CA GLN A 217 -2.01 -4.51 -2.81
C GLN A 217 -1.47 -3.19 -3.39
N SER A 218 -1.14 -2.23 -2.53
CA SER A 218 -0.52 -0.96 -2.93
C SER A 218 1.01 -0.99 -2.92
N HIS A 219 1.63 -2.16 -2.73
CA HIS A 219 3.08 -2.34 -2.61
C HIS A 219 3.74 -1.41 -1.58
N THR A 220 3.07 -1.19 -0.45
CA THR A 220 3.49 -0.23 0.57
C THR A 220 4.04 -0.96 1.79
N SER A 221 5.29 -0.69 2.14
CA SER A 221 5.93 -1.18 3.37
C SER A 221 5.73 -0.22 4.54
N ILE A 222 5.62 -0.74 5.76
CA ILE A 222 5.44 0.08 6.96
C ILE A 222 6.72 0.10 7.76
N TYR A 223 7.30 1.28 7.94
CA TYR A 223 8.42 1.53 8.83
C TYR A 223 7.94 2.33 10.04
N VAL A 224 8.32 1.89 11.22
CA VAL A 224 7.89 2.50 12.48
C VAL A 224 9.10 3.12 13.18
N PHE A 225 8.99 4.38 13.58
CA PHE A 225 9.95 4.98 14.50
C PHE A 225 9.46 4.83 15.94
N SER A 226 10.09 3.91 16.69
CA SER A 226 9.81 3.72 18.09
C SER A 226 10.72 4.63 18.92
N ASP A 227 10.19 5.16 20.01
CA ASP A 227 10.94 5.88 21.05
C ASP A 227 11.69 4.92 22.00
N GLU A 228 11.31 3.65 21.99
CA GLU A 228 11.98 2.61 22.74
C GLU A 228 13.39 2.33 22.20
N PRO A 229 14.38 2.08 23.09
CA PRO A 229 15.77 1.80 22.68
C PRO A 229 15.95 0.40 22.10
N LYS A 230 14.99 -0.49 22.27
CA LYS A 230 15.03 -1.90 21.85
C LYS A 230 13.61 -2.50 21.78
N PRO A 231 13.44 -3.65 21.10
CA PRO A 231 12.18 -4.38 21.09
C PRO A 231 11.67 -4.67 22.52
N SER A 232 10.39 -4.41 22.76
CA SER A 232 9.69 -4.75 24.00
C SER A 232 8.55 -5.74 23.72
N TYR A 233 8.00 -6.30 24.80
CA TYR A 233 6.86 -7.23 24.74
C TYR A 233 5.52 -6.56 25.08
N GLU A 234 5.49 -5.27 25.17
CA GLU A 234 4.27 -4.51 25.37
C GLU A 234 3.32 -4.69 24.19
N GLU A 235 2.01 -4.60 24.43
CA GLU A 235 0.99 -4.93 23.44
C GLU A 235 1.12 -4.06 22.18
N GLY A 236 1.24 -2.75 22.33
CA GLY A 236 1.41 -1.84 21.19
C GLY A 236 2.69 -2.12 20.40
N GLN A 237 3.80 -2.41 21.08
CA GLN A 237 5.06 -2.74 20.40
C GLN A 237 4.97 -4.05 19.60
N LYS A 238 4.23 -5.05 20.09
CA LYS A 238 3.97 -6.28 19.34
C LYS A 238 3.15 -6.01 18.07
N VAL A 239 2.13 -5.17 18.19
CA VAL A 239 1.30 -4.75 17.05
C VAL A 239 2.17 -4.06 15.99
N LEU A 240 3.02 -3.11 16.38
CA LEU A 240 3.91 -2.39 15.47
C LEU A 240 4.93 -3.32 14.80
N GLN A 241 5.53 -4.26 15.56
CA GLN A 241 6.45 -5.26 15.02
C GLN A 241 5.76 -6.16 13.98
N GLU A 242 4.53 -6.59 14.27
CA GLU A 242 3.77 -7.45 13.37
C GLU A 242 3.34 -6.72 12.09
N LEU A 243 2.84 -5.47 12.19
CA LEU A 243 2.52 -4.62 11.05
C LEU A 243 3.73 -4.42 10.14
N ALA A 244 4.87 -4.03 10.72
CA ALA A 244 6.10 -3.80 9.98
C ALA A 244 6.58 -5.08 9.29
N ALA A 245 6.69 -6.20 10.01
CA ALA A 245 7.18 -7.46 9.47
C ALA A 245 6.27 -8.05 8.36
N LYS A 246 4.95 -7.93 8.52
CA LYS A 246 4.00 -8.44 7.52
C LYS A 246 3.88 -7.55 6.29
N SER A 247 4.22 -6.26 6.38
CA SER A 247 4.23 -5.34 5.24
C SER A 247 5.54 -5.32 4.45
N GLY A 248 6.63 -5.83 5.03
CA GLY A 248 7.96 -5.81 4.43
C GLY A 248 8.84 -4.64 4.90
N GLY A 249 8.42 -3.92 5.93
CA GLY A 249 9.22 -2.91 6.61
C GLY A 249 9.80 -3.41 7.94
N ARG A 250 10.10 -2.48 8.83
CA ARG A 250 10.66 -2.78 10.16
C ARG A 250 10.38 -1.71 11.20
N VAL A 251 10.55 -2.05 12.47
CA VAL A 251 10.59 -1.09 13.56
C VAL A 251 12.03 -0.60 13.75
N LEU A 252 12.22 0.71 13.82
CA LEU A 252 13.47 1.41 14.01
C LEU A 252 13.48 1.96 15.43
N TYR A 253 14.38 1.45 16.24
CA TYR A 253 14.49 1.78 17.65
C TYR A 253 15.46 2.94 17.87
N ASP A 254 15.17 3.80 18.85
CA ASP A 254 16.06 4.89 19.22
C ASP A 254 17.28 4.37 20.01
N GLN A 255 18.39 4.22 19.30
CA GLN A 255 19.66 3.79 19.89
C GLN A 255 20.58 4.95 20.25
N GLY A 256 20.10 6.19 20.21
CA GLY A 256 20.91 7.39 20.50
C GLY A 256 21.96 7.73 19.44
N LYS A 257 21.90 7.08 18.25
CA LYS A 257 22.87 7.28 17.15
C LYS A 257 22.45 8.33 16.11
N GLY A 258 21.31 9.00 16.34
CA GLY A 258 20.70 9.89 15.36
C GLY A 258 19.76 9.17 14.41
N GLN A 259 18.73 9.88 13.97
CA GLN A 259 17.64 9.27 13.20
C GLN A 259 17.96 9.23 11.69
N LEU A 260 18.91 10.04 11.23
CA LEU A 260 19.28 10.10 9.82
C LEU A 260 19.85 8.76 9.32
N GLU A 261 20.59 8.01 10.15
CA GLU A 261 21.06 6.66 9.77
C GLU A 261 19.89 5.72 9.52
N ASN A 262 18.89 5.72 10.39
CA ASN A 262 17.66 4.95 10.22
C ASN A 262 16.89 5.35 8.94
N LEU A 263 16.82 6.64 8.64
CA LEU A 263 16.16 7.14 7.42
C LEU A 263 16.91 6.70 6.17
N ARG A 264 18.24 6.71 6.18
CA ARG A 264 19.06 6.21 5.06
C ARG A 264 18.94 4.70 4.85
N LEU A 265 18.74 3.93 5.93
CA LEU A 265 18.43 2.50 5.83
C LEU A 265 17.11 2.29 5.10
N ILE A 266 16.06 3.04 5.46
CA ILE A 266 14.77 2.99 4.75
C ILE A 266 14.97 3.37 3.28
N GLU A 267 15.66 4.48 3.01
CA GLU A 267 15.92 4.94 1.65
C GLU A 267 16.58 3.85 0.80
N GLY A 268 17.63 3.22 1.33
CA GLY A 268 18.31 2.14 0.63
C GLY A 268 17.42 0.94 0.34
N ASP A 269 16.60 0.54 1.32
CA ASP A 269 15.69 -0.59 1.18
C ASP A 269 14.59 -0.33 0.14
N VAL A 270 14.03 0.89 0.09
CA VAL A 270 12.92 1.19 -0.83
C VAL A 270 13.39 1.54 -2.24
N ARG A 271 14.63 2.01 -2.41
CA ARG A 271 15.18 2.37 -3.72
C ARG A 271 15.82 1.21 -4.45
N ASN A 272 16.34 0.21 -3.70
CA ASN A 272 17.10 -0.92 -4.26
C ASN A 272 16.40 -2.22 -3.92
N GLN A 273 15.42 -2.57 -4.75
CA GLN A 273 14.60 -3.75 -4.55
C GLN A 273 14.84 -4.79 -5.64
N TYR A 274 14.51 -6.00 -5.29
CA TYR A 274 14.21 -7.07 -6.24
C TYR A 274 12.72 -7.33 -6.24
N GLU A 275 12.20 -7.72 -7.38
CA GLU A 275 10.83 -8.18 -7.52
C GLU A 275 10.85 -9.61 -8.05
N VAL A 276 10.11 -10.49 -7.40
CA VAL A 276 9.83 -11.83 -7.90
C VAL A 276 8.33 -12.05 -7.97
N VAL A 277 7.85 -12.46 -9.14
CA VAL A 277 6.45 -12.86 -9.33
C VAL A 277 6.42 -14.37 -9.50
N TYR A 278 5.60 -15.05 -8.72
CA TYR A 278 5.52 -16.51 -8.75
C TYR A 278 4.10 -17.03 -8.56
N LYS A 279 3.87 -18.27 -9.04
CA LYS A 279 2.66 -19.05 -8.75
C LYS A 279 2.94 -19.97 -7.56
N PRO A 280 2.21 -19.84 -6.44
CA PRO A 280 2.28 -20.79 -5.33
C PRO A 280 1.93 -22.21 -5.78
N LEU A 281 2.52 -23.22 -5.14
CA LEU A 281 2.21 -24.62 -5.46
C LEU A 281 0.74 -24.97 -5.17
N ASN A 282 0.20 -24.43 -4.07
CA ASN A 282 -1.18 -24.67 -3.64
C ASN A 282 -1.76 -23.35 -3.10
N LEU A 283 -2.28 -22.52 -3.97
CA LEU A 283 -3.01 -21.34 -3.55
C LEU A 283 -4.47 -21.73 -3.28
N LYS A 284 -4.87 -21.66 -2.01
CA LYS A 284 -6.27 -21.74 -1.61
C LYS A 284 -6.68 -20.36 -1.11
N ALA A 285 -7.71 -19.79 -1.70
CA ALA A 285 -8.28 -18.52 -1.26
C ALA A 285 -9.15 -18.74 -0.01
N ASP A 286 -8.51 -19.12 1.10
CA ASP A 286 -9.15 -19.49 2.37
C ASP A 286 -8.96 -18.47 3.49
N GLY A 287 -8.29 -17.33 3.18
CA GLY A 287 -7.98 -16.29 4.14
C GLY A 287 -6.85 -16.66 5.11
N VAL A 288 -6.20 -17.80 4.93
CA VAL A 288 -5.10 -18.24 5.81
C VAL A 288 -3.81 -17.50 5.44
N PHE A 289 -3.00 -17.20 6.46
CA PHE A 289 -1.71 -16.54 6.26
C PHE A 289 -0.67 -17.51 5.71
N HIS A 290 -0.17 -17.24 4.52
CA HIS A 290 0.91 -17.97 3.86
C HIS A 290 2.25 -17.36 4.24
N ARG A 291 3.15 -18.17 4.80
CA ARG A 291 4.49 -17.71 5.20
C ARG A 291 5.44 -17.77 4.02
N ILE A 292 6.18 -16.69 3.83
CA ILE A 292 7.25 -16.60 2.82
C ILE A 292 8.60 -16.72 3.53
N LYS A 293 9.52 -17.47 2.92
CA LYS A 293 10.91 -17.51 3.30
C LYS A 293 11.80 -17.35 2.07
N LEU A 294 12.70 -16.38 2.14
CA LEU A 294 13.79 -16.20 1.19
C LEU A 294 15.11 -16.53 1.86
N ASP A 295 15.98 -17.20 1.16
CA ASP A 295 17.38 -17.33 1.54
C ASP A 295 18.28 -17.52 0.29
N CYS A 296 19.59 -17.43 0.52
CA CYS A 296 20.62 -17.55 -0.49
C CYS A 296 21.57 -18.68 -0.09
N PRO A 297 21.41 -19.92 -0.62
CA PRO A 297 22.14 -21.09 -0.14
C PRO A 297 23.66 -21.00 -0.31
N HIS A 298 24.16 -20.14 -1.20
CA HIS A 298 25.56 -20.08 -1.59
C HIS A 298 26.33 -18.91 -0.97
N ARG A 299 25.64 -17.97 -0.29
CA ARG A 299 26.25 -16.85 0.43
C ARG A 299 25.38 -16.37 1.57
N THR A 300 25.96 -15.78 2.60
CA THR A 300 25.21 -15.12 3.66
C THR A 300 24.51 -13.88 3.11
N ALA A 301 23.20 -13.83 3.28
CA ALA A 301 22.39 -12.72 2.83
C ALA A 301 21.22 -12.50 3.79
N PHE A 302 20.92 -11.24 4.06
CA PHE A 302 19.82 -10.81 4.94
C PHE A 302 18.76 -10.14 4.07
N PHE A 303 17.55 -10.69 4.10
CA PHE A 303 16.43 -10.25 3.28
C PHE A 303 15.48 -9.38 4.09
N ASP A 304 15.20 -8.19 3.61
CA ASP A 304 14.12 -7.34 4.09
C ASP A 304 12.91 -7.57 3.18
N VAL A 305 11.99 -8.38 3.66
CA VAL A 305 10.86 -8.91 2.90
C VAL A 305 9.67 -9.11 3.84
N ARG A 306 8.45 -8.97 3.33
CA ARG A 306 7.27 -9.34 4.10
C ARG A 306 7.31 -10.82 4.50
N THR A 307 6.85 -11.10 5.72
CA THR A 307 6.87 -12.47 6.27
C THR A 307 5.85 -13.41 5.64
N GLY A 308 4.91 -12.86 4.86
CA GLY A 308 3.87 -13.63 4.19
C GLY A 308 2.74 -12.78 3.65
N TYR A 309 1.64 -13.43 3.30
CA TYR A 309 0.42 -12.79 2.81
C TYR A 309 -0.81 -13.61 3.21
N TYR A 310 -1.97 -12.96 3.22
CA TYR A 310 -3.24 -13.65 3.38
C TYR A 310 -3.79 -14.04 2.00
N ALA A 311 -4.16 -15.31 1.83
CA ALA A 311 -4.68 -15.82 0.57
C ALA A 311 -6.17 -15.49 0.44
N HIS A 312 -6.50 -14.36 -0.18
CA HIS A 312 -7.87 -13.93 -0.45
C HIS A 312 -8.31 -14.24 -1.88
N ARG A 313 -9.65 -14.31 -2.06
CA ARG A 313 -10.30 -14.45 -3.36
C ARG A 313 -10.26 -13.17 -4.16
#